data_da200f8463a359691a93c03df0812053
#
_entry.id   da200f8463a359691a93c03df0812053
#
_cell.length_a   1.000
_cell.length_b   1.000
_cell.length_c   1.000
_cell.angle_alpha   90.00
_cell.angle_beta   90.00
_cell.angle_gamma   90.00
#
_symmetry.space_group_name_H-M   'P 1'
#
loop_
_entity.id
_entity.type
_entity.pdbx_description
1 polymer ?
#
loop_
_entity_poly.entity_id
_entity_poly.type
_entity_poly.pdbx_seq_one_letter_code
_entity_poly.pdbx_strand_id
1 'polypeptide(L)'
;MNRAYSIVTLVLRLALAGIFLFAAYNKLRDPLSFSESIQAFRFPLPDGLVLVATYAIPWTEIFCAVGLALGLWSRAAAFVFILMMGIFLFGIISAIQRHLPVDCGCFGKFKLYCEGPIGWCKVVENGVMAAAAGMVLIGGGGRVAMDAVFAERASDRN
;
A
#
# COMPACT_ATOMS: atom_id res chain seq x y z
N MET A 1 3.68 -9.52 25.37
CA MET A 1 4.19 -9.34 23.99
C MET A 1 5.69 -9.15 24.08
N ASN A 2 6.47 -10.00 23.40
CA ASN A 2 7.94 -10.00 23.48
C ASN A 2 8.52 -8.74 22.82
N ARG A 3 9.61 -8.22 23.38
CA ARG A 3 10.33 -7.03 22.84
C ARG A 3 10.69 -7.21 21.35
N ALA A 4 11.08 -8.42 20.96
CA ALA A 4 11.39 -8.77 19.58
C ALA A 4 10.20 -8.54 18.62
N TYR A 5 9.00 -8.94 19.03
CA TYR A 5 7.78 -8.73 18.21
C TYR A 5 7.47 -7.24 17.99
N SER A 6 7.65 -6.41 19.02
CA SER A 6 7.46 -4.97 18.90
C SER A 6 8.47 -4.30 17.97
N ILE A 7 9.70 -4.79 17.92
CA ILE A 7 10.74 -4.29 17.00
C ILE A 7 10.40 -4.72 15.56
N VAL A 8 10.01 -5.97 15.36
CA VAL A 8 9.64 -6.48 14.03
C VAL A 8 8.46 -5.69 13.44
N THR A 9 7.40 -5.47 14.22
CA THR A 9 6.24 -4.69 13.76
C THR A 9 6.60 -3.24 13.47
N LEU A 10 7.51 -2.61 14.24
CA LEU A 10 8.00 -1.26 13.96
C LEU A 10 8.77 -1.21 12.63
N VAL A 11 9.69 -2.15 12.42
CA VAL A 11 10.48 -2.22 11.17
C VAL A 11 9.58 -2.44 9.97
N LEU A 12 8.61 -3.36 10.06
CA LEU A 12 7.65 -3.62 8.99
C LEU A 12 6.81 -2.37 8.67
N ARG A 13 6.33 -1.65 9.69
CA ARG A 13 5.58 -0.41 9.52
C ARG A 13 6.37 0.66 8.79
N LEU A 14 7.62 0.89 9.22
CA LEU A 14 8.49 1.90 8.61
C LEU A 14 8.88 1.52 7.18
N ALA A 15 9.15 0.24 6.93
CA ALA A 15 9.45 -0.27 5.59
C ALA A 15 8.24 -0.09 4.64
N LEU A 16 7.05 -0.51 5.08
CA LEU A 16 5.81 -0.32 4.30
C LEU A 16 5.53 1.18 4.07
N ALA A 17 5.63 2.01 5.09
CA ALA A 17 5.44 3.45 4.96
C ALA A 17 6.41 4.07 3.93
N GLY A 18 7.69 3.70 3.98
CA GLY A 18 8.69 4.19 3.03
C GLY A 18 8.39 3.77 1.59
N ILE A 19 8.06 2.50 1.36
CA ILE A 19 7.71 1.97 0.04
C ILE A 19 6.50 2.71 -0.54
N PHE A 20 5.47 2.97 0.29
CA PHE A 20 4.25 3.63 -0.18
C PHE A 20 4.40 5.11 -0.41
N LEU A 21 5.15 5.81 0.43
CA LEU A 21 5.50 7.20 0.17
C LEU A 21 6.25 7.33 -1.15
N PHE A 22 7.17 6.41 -1.42
CA PHE A 22 7.91 6.40 -2.68
C PHE A 22 7.00 6.09 -3.88
N ALA A 23 6.07 5.12 -3.74
CA ALA A 23 5.11 4.79 -4.78
C ALA A 23 4.16 5.96 -5.08
N ALA A 24 3.61 6.60 -4.04
CA ALA A 24 2.75 7.76 -4.16
C ALA A 24 3.48 8.96 -4.79
N TYR A 25 4.72 9.21 -4.38
CA TYR A 25 5.55 10.26 -4.96
C TYR A 25 5.73 10.07 -6.48
N ASN A 26 6.04 8.86 -6.94
CA ASN A 26 6.20 8.58 -8.37
C ASN A 26 4.91 8.78 -9.14
N LYS A 27 3.75 8.38 -8.60
CA LYS A 27 2.44 8.57 -9.22
C LYS A 27 2.05 10.04 -9.30
N LEU A 28 2.34 10.83 -8.27
CA LEU A 28 2.06 12.27 -8.26
C LEU A 28 3.01 13.07 -9.16
N ARG A 29 4.23 12.56 -9.36
CA ARG A 29 5.19 13.20 -10.27
C ARG A 29 4.81 13.05 -11.73
N ASP A 30 4.20 11.92 -12.10
CA ASP A 30 3.75 11.64 -13.46
C ASP A 30 2.34 11.04 -13.45
N PRO A 31 1.31 11.88 -13.17
CA PRO A 31 -0.07 11.42 -13.07
C PRO A 31 -0.63 10.95 -14.43
N LEU A 32 -0.09 11.44 -15.53
CA LEU A 32 -0.52 11.04 -16.88
C LEU A 32 -0.14 9.58 -17.13
N SER A 33 1.12 9.21 -16.90
CA SER A 33 1.59 7.83 -17.02
C SER A 33 0.84 6.88 -16.07
N PHE A 34 0.47 7.34 -14.88
CA PHE A 34 -0.34 6.54 -13.95
C PHE A 34 -1.78 6.36 -14.45
N SER A 35 -2.40 7.40 -15.01
CA SER A 35 -3.72 7.32 -15.65
C SER A 35 -3.73 6.32 -16.81
N GLU A 36 -2.71 6.38 -17.68
CA GLU A 36 -2.54 5.43 -18.78
C GLU A 36 -2.39 4.00 -18.28
N SER A 37 -1.66 3.80 -17.18
CA SER A 37 -1.53 2.49 -16.54
C SER A 37 -2.88 1.96 -16.04
N ILE A 38 -3.74 2.80 -15.45
CA ILE A 38 -5.10 2.40 -15.03
C ILE A 38 -5.94 1.98 -16.25
N GLN A 39 -5.89 2.75 -17.34
CA GLN A 39 -6.64 2.45 -18.56
C GLN A 39 -6.13 1.19 -19.27
N ALA A 40 -4.82 0.90 -19.15
CA ALA A 40 -4.21 -0.29 -19.75
C ALA A 40 -4.80 -1.61 -19.22
N PHE A 41 -5.37 -1.63 -18.02
CA PHE A 41 -6.11 -2.79 -17.49
C PHE A 41 -7.43 -3.06 -18.23
N ARG A 42 -7.89 -2.14 -19.08
CA ARG A 42 -9.12 -2.26 -19.89
C ARG A 42 -10.35 -2.62 -19.07
N PHE A 43 -10.48 -2.07 -17.88
CA PHE A 43 -11.75 -2.10 -17.17
C PHE A 43 -12.71 -1.07 -17.78
N PRO A 44 -14.02 -1.34 -17.85
CA PRO A 44 -14.99 -0.40 -18.37
C PRO A 44 -15.25 0.73 -17.35
N LEU A 45 -14.22 1.53 -17.09
CA LEU A 45 -14.31 2.66 -16.19
C LEU A 45 -14.58 3.94 -16.99
N PRO A 46 -15.55 4.77 -16.58
CA PRO A 46 -15.74 6.09 -17.17
C PRO A 46 -14.53 6.99 -16.89
N ASP A 47 -14.19 7.87 -17.82
CA ASP A 47 -13.00 8.75 -17.74
C ASP A 47 -12.96 9.57 -16.44
N GLY A 48 -14.10 10.00 -15.94
CA GLY A 48 -14.20 10.71 -14.66
C GLY A 48 -13.72 9.85 -13.47
N LEU A 49 -13.99 8.54 -13.46
CA LEU A 49 -13.51 7.63 -12.42
C LEU A 49 -12.01 7.40 -12.53
N VAL A 50 -11.47 7.31 -13.75
CA VAL A 50 -10.02 7.21 -13.98
C VAL A 50 -9.32 8.44 -13.43
N LEU A 51 -9.86 9.64 -13.71
CA LEU A 51 -9.32 10.88 -13.21
C LEU A 51 -9.32 10.94 -11.68
N VAL A 52 -10.43 10.58 -11.05
CA VAL A 52 -10.54 10.53 -9.59
C VAL A 52 -9.54 9.52 -9.01
N ALA A 53 -9.44 8.31 -9.57
CA ALA A 53 -8.52 7.28 -9.12
C ALA A 53 -7.05 7.73 -9.24
N THR A 54 -6.71 8.45 -10.33
CA THR A 54 -5.36 8.95 -10.57
C THR A 54 -4.84 9.83 -9.43
N TYR A 55 -5.71 10.62 -8.81
CA TYR A 55 -5.33 11.47 -7.68
C TYR A 55 -5.68 10.86 -6.32
N ALA A 56 -6.84 10.22 -6.16
CA ALA A 56 -7.27 9.67 -4.90
C ALA A 56 -6.35 8.55 -4.39
N ILE A 57 -5.87 7.68 -5.28
CA ILE A 57 -5.00 6.56 -4.90
C ILE A 57 -3.69 7.05 -4.27
N PRO A 58 -2.88 7.93 -4.90
CA PRO A 58 -1.64 8.40 -4.29
C PRO A 58 -1.87 9.16 -2.97
N TRP A 59 -2.91 9.97 -2.86
CA TRP A 59 -3.23 10.64 -1.62
C TRP A 59 -3.60 9.67 -0.50
N THR A 60 -4.39 8.64 -0.81
CA THR A 60 -4.70 7.58 0.16
C THR A 60 -3.43 6.82 0.58
N GLU A 61 -2.53 6.54 -0.35
CA GLU A 61 -1.22 5.93 -0.05
C GLU A 61 -0.42 6.79 0.93
N ILE A 62 -0.35 8.12 0.73
CA ILE A 62 0.34 9.04 1.63
C ILE A 62 -0.28 9.02 3.02
N PHE A 63 -1.61 9.15 3.13
CA PHE A 63 -2.29 9.16 4.43
C PHE A 63 -2.08 7.85 5.18
N CYS A 64 -2.19 6.71 4.51
CA CYS A 64 -1.92 5.40 5.11
C CYS A 64 -0.46 5.25 5.53
N ALA A 65 0.48 5.69 4.70
CA ALA A 65 1.91 5.61 4.99
C ALA A 65 2.29 6.47 6.20
N VAL A 66 1.78 7.69 6.29
CA VAL A 66 2.00 8.58 7.45
C VAL A 66 1.35 7.97 8.71
N GLY A 67 0.12 7.46 8.61
CA GLY A 67 -0.55 6.77 9.71
C GLY A 67 0.24 5.57 10.21
N LEU A 68 0.79 4.75 9.30
CA LEU A 68 1.66 3.63 9.64
C LEU A 68 2.97 4.08 10.28
N ALA A 69 3.64 5.11 9.74
CA ALA A 69 4.90 5.61 10.25
C ALA A 69 4.74 6.13 11.69
N LEU A 70 3.75 6.98 11.92
CA LEU A 70 3.48 7.57 13.23
C LEU A 70 2.86 6.56 14.22
N GLY A 71 2.27 5.48 13.72
CA GLY A 71 1.53 4.54 14.55
C GLY A 71 0.19 5.09 15.03
N LEU A 72 -0.36 6.05 14.27
CA LEU A 72 -1.70 6.56 14.45
C LEU A 72 -2.67 5.69 13.64
N TRP A 73 -3.65 5.10 14.34
CA TRP A 73 -4.63 4.20 13.71
C TRP A 73 -4.00 3.11 12.84
N SER A 74 -2.87 2.57 13.33
CA SER A 74 -2.05 1.61 12.57
C SER A 74 -2.86 0.45 12.01
N ARG A 75 -3.88 -0.03 12.73
CA ARG A 75 -4.78 -1.08 12.26
C ARG A 75 -5.67 -0.63 11.12
N ALA A 76 -6.24 0.58 11.21
CA ALA A 76 -7.08 1.12 10.15
C ALA A 76 -6.26 1.40 8.88
N ALA A 77 -5.08 1.99 9.02
CA ALA A 77 -4.17 2.23 7.92
C ALA A 77 -3.73 0.92 7.25
N ALA A 78 -3.38 -0.11 8.03
CA ALA A 78 -3.03 -1.43 7.51
C ALA A 78 -4.22 -2.10 6.79
N PHE A 79 -5.45 -1.94 7.29
CA PHE A 79 -6.65 -2.48 6.65
C PHE A 79 -6.91 -1.82 5.28
N VAL A 80 -6.89 -0.48 5.22
CA VAL A 80 -7.06 0.26 3.96
C VAL A 80 -5.98 -0.14 2.95
N PHE A 81 -4.76 -0.32 3.43
CA PHE A 81 -3.65 -0.77 2.65
C PHE A 81 -3.86 -2.16 2.04
N ILE A 82 -4.31 -3.14 2.85
CA ILE A 82 -4.62 -4.50 2.37
C ILE A 82 -5.75 -4.45 1.33
N LEU A 83 -6.76 -3.61 1.55
CA LEU A 83 -7.85 -3.44 0.61
C LEU A 83 -7.34 -2.90 -0.75
N MET A 84 -6.50 -1.87 -0.72
CA MET A 84 -5.87 -1.30 -1.93
C MET A 84 -5.01 -2.35 -2.64
N MET A 85 -4.19 -3.10 -1.90
CA MET A 85 -3.38 -4.19 -2.46
C MET A 85 -4.23 -5.30 -3.06
N GLY A 86 -5.36 -5.65 -2.42
CA GLY A 86 -6.31 -6.64 -2.92
C GLY A 86 -6.92 -6.24 -4.26
N ILE A 87 -7.40 -5.00 -4.36
CA ILE A 87 -7.93 -4.44 -5.62
C ILE A 87 -6.85 -4.47 -6.72
N PHE A 88 -5.64 -4.11 -6.35
CA PHE A 88 -4.52 -4.06 -7.27
C PHE A 88 -4.10 -5.47 -7.74
N LEU A 89 -3.99 -6.43 -6.83
CA LEU A 89 -3.74 -7.84 -7.13
C LEU A 89 -4.82 -8.42 -8.05
N PHE A 90 -6.08 -8.11 -7.79
CA PHE A 90 -7.18 -8.51 -8.67
C PHE A 90 -6.98 -7.97 -10.09
N GLY A 91 -6.59 -6.69 -10.21
CA GLY A 91 -6.24 -6.09 -11.50
C GLY A 91 -5.11 -6.82 -12.23
N ILE A 92 -4.01 -7.11 -11.52
CA ILE A 92 -2.86 -7.82 -12.08
C ILE A 92 -3.25 -9.23 -12.55
N ILE A 93 -3.95 -10.00 -11.72
CA ILE A 93 -4.38 -11.36 -12.05
C ILE A 93 -5.31 -11.35 -13.27
N SER A 94 -6.27 -10.42 -13.30
CA SER A 94 -7.17 -10.23 -14.44
C SER A 94 -6.41 -9.91 -15.73
N ALA A 95 -5.39 -9.04 -15.66
CA ALA A 95 -4.56 -8.70 -16.82
C ALA A 95 -3.73 -9.89 -17.31
N ILE A 96 -3.17 -10.69 -16.40
CA ILE A 96 -2.44 -11.93 -16.75
C ILE A 96 -3.36 -12.91 -17.47
N GLN A 97 -4.56 -13.17 -16.94
CA GLN A 97 -5.53 -14.09 -17.56
C GLN A 97 -6.00 -13.63 -18.94
N ARG A 98 -6.05 -12.33 -19.16
CA ARG A 98 -6.43 -11.72 -20.43
C ARG A 98 -5.25 -11.51 -21.37
N HIS A 99 -4.05 -11.96 -21.01
CA HIS A 99 -2.81 -11.81 -21.79
C HIS A 99 -2.53 -10.36 -22.22
N LEU A 100 -2.86 -9.39 -21.39
CA LEU A 100 -2.63 -7.98 -21.67
C LEU A 100 -1.15 -7.64 -21.43
N PRO A 101 -0.45 -7.06 -22.40
CA PRO A 101 0.93 -6.58 -22.21
C PRO A 101 0.90 -5.23 -21.45
N VAL A 102 0.64 -5.27 -20.15
CA VAL A 102 0.51 -4.08 -19.31
C VAL A 102 1.77 -3.93 -18.45
N ASP A 103 2.31 -2.72 -18.38
CA ASP A 103 3.28 -2.36 -17.36
C ASP A 103 2.53 -1.91 -16.10
N CYS A 104 2.93 -2.47 -14.96
CA CYS A 104 2.19 -2.33 -13.70
C CYS A 104 2.08 -0.87 -13.21
N GLY A 105 3.02 0.02 -13.57
CA GLY A 105 2.99 1.42 -13.12
C GLY A 105 2.99 1.66 -11.62
N CYS A 106 3.02 0.59 -10.79
CA CYS A 106 2.88 0.65 -9.32
C CYS A 106 3.94 1.50 -8.66
N PHE A 107 5.17 1.38 -9.14
CA PHE A 107 6.35 2.11 -8.67
C PHE A 107 6.91 3.03 -9.76
N GLY A 108 6.10 3.42 -10.76
CA GLY A 108 6.54 4.19 -11.91
C GLY A 108 7.59 3.42 -12.72
N LYS A 109 8.65 4.12 -13.14
CA LYS A 109 9.78 3.51 -13.88
C LYS A 109 10.75 2.73 -12.99
N PHE A 110 10.52 2.70 -11.67
CA PHE A 110 11.39 2.01 -10.72
C PHE A 110 10.99 0.54 -10.62
N LYS A 111 11.90 -0.34 -11.00
CA LYS A 111 11.76 -1.80 -10.93
C LYS A 111 12.43 -2.29 -9.66
N LEU A 112 11.66 -2.66 -8.63
CA LEU A 112 12.25 -3.11 -7.35
C LEU A 112 12.94 -4.49 -7.51
N TYR A 113 12.21 -5.47 -8.02
CA TYR A 113 12.70 -6.85 -8.14
C TYR A 113 12.34 -7.50 -9.47
N CYS A 114 11.18 -7.16 -10.04
CA CYS A 114 10.66 -7.83 -11.22
C CYS A 114 10.82 -6.94 -12.45
N GLU A 115 11.65 -7.37 -13.40
CA GLU A 115 11.82 -6.70 -14.69
C GLU A 115 10.80 -7.24 -15.72
N GLY A 116 10.19 -6.35 -16.49
CA GLY A 116 9.30 -6.72 -17.59
C GLY A 116 7.81 -6.45 -17.34
N PRO A 117 6.95 -6.90 -18.27
CA PRO A 117 5.51 -6.76 -18.19
C PRO A 117 4.92 -7.53 -17.00
N ILE A 118 3.66 -7.26 -16.68
CA ILE A 118 2.93 -7.92 -15.60
C ILE A 118 3.07 -9.44 -15.71
N GLY A 119 3.55 -10.05 -14.60
CA GLY A 119 3.73 -11.49 -14.47
C GLY A 119 3.54 -11.96 -13.03
N TRP A 120 3.65 -13.26 -12.82
CA TRP A 120 3.52 -13.89 -11.49
C TRP A 120 4.49 -13.33 -10.46
N CYS A 121 5.66 -12.84 -10.88
CA CYS A 121 6.62 -12.17 -10.03
C CYS A 121 5.98 -10.95 -9.33
N LYS A 122 5.21 -10.13 -10.05
CA LYS A 122 4.49 -8.97 -9.48
C LYS A 122 3.39 -9.39 -8.51
N VAL A 123 2.73 -10.51 -8.75
CA VAL A 123 1.74 -11.08 -7.82
C VAL A 123 2.40 -11.46 -6.50
N VAL A 124 3.56 -12.11 -6.54
CA VAL A 124 4.33 -12.49 -5.35
C VAL A 124 4.82 -11.27 -4.60
N GLU A 125 5.40 -10.28 -5.28
CA GLU A 125 5.88 -9.04 -4.68
C GLU A 125 4.76 -8.31 -3.90
N ASN A 126 3.61 -8.11 -4.54
CA ASN A 126 2.45 -7.47 -3.88
C ASN A 126 1.83 -8.35 -2.79
N GLY A 127 1.83 -9.67 -2.97
CA GLY A 127 1.38 -10.63 -1.96
C GLY A 127 2.21 -10.59 -0.68
N VAL A 128 3.53 -10.48 -0.80
CA VAL A 128 4.44 -10.34 0.34
C VAL A 128 4.17 -9.01 1.08
N MET A 129 3.95 -7.92 0.36
CA MET A 129 3.59 -6.63 0.97
C MET A 129 2.24 -6.70 1.69
N ALA A 130 1.24 -7.34 1.09
CA ALA A 130 -0.06 -7.56 1.72
C ALA A 130 0.04 -8.42 2.99
N ALA A 131 0.88 -9.48 2.97
CA ALA A 131 1.13 -10.32 4.14
C ALA A 131 1.83 -9.53 5.26
N ALA A 132 2.82 -8.69 4.92
CA ALA A 132 3.48 -7.81 5.89
C ALA A 132 2.49 -6.81 6.52
N ALA A 133 1.59 -6.24 5.73
CA ALA A 133 0.52 -5.39 6.24
C ALA A 133 -0.46 -6.17 7.13
N GLY A 134 -0.76 -7.43 6.80
CA GLY A 134 -1.56 -8.34 7.63
C GLY A 134 -0.94 -8.58 9.01
N MET A 135 0.37 -8.76 9.08
CA MET A 135 1.08 -8.87 10.36
C MET A 135 0.95 -7.59 11.20
N VAL A 136 1.00 -6.41 10.56
CA VAL A 136 0.78 -5.13 11.25
C VAL A 136 -0.67 -4.99 11.71
N LEU A 137 -1.65 -5.43 10.90
CA LEU A 137 -3.07 -5.40 11.25
C LEU A 137 -3.35 -6.24 12.52
N ILE A 138 -2.81 -7.46 12.58
CA ILE A 138 -2.99 -8.38 13.72
C ILE A 138 -2.21 -7.87 14.93
N GLY A 139 -0.97 -7.45 14.74
CA GLY A 139 -0.06 -7.00 15.79
C GLY A 139 -0.38 -5.62 16.36
N GLY A 140 -1.12 -4.82 15.64
CA GLY A 140 -1.36 -3.41 15.97
C GLY A 140 -0.09 -2.57 15.91
N GLY A 141 -0.15 -1.37 16.47
CA GLY A 141 0.97 -0.42 16.48
C GLY A 141 2.17 -0.80 17.36
N GLY A 142 2.05 -1.85 18.18
CA GLY A 142 3.07 -2.19 19.17
C GLY A 142 3.17 -1.14 20.30
N ARG A 143 4.13 -1.35 21.23
CA ARG A 143 4.35 -0.45 22.37
C ARG A 143 4.88 0.94 22.00
N VAL A 144 5.43 1.10 20.80
CA VAL A 144 6.05 2.34 20.30
C VAL A 144 5.09 3.15 19.42
N ALA A 145 3.85 2.69 19.26
CA ALA A 145 2.83 3.40 18.50
C ALA A 145 2.24 4.56 19.31
N MET A 146 1.93 5.66 18.67
CA MET A 146 1.22 6.78 19.33
C MET A 146 -0.14 6.32 19.88
N ASP A 147 -0.77 5.32 19.25
CA ASP A 147 -1.99 4.69 19.77
C ASP A 147 -1.81 4.12 21.18
N ALA A 148 -0.64 3.55 21.52
CA ALA A 148 -0.33 3.01 22.84
C ALA A 148 -0.14 4.14 23.87
N VAL A 149 0.51 5.23 23.48
CA VAL A 149 0.73 6.40 24.33
C VAL A 149 -0.59 7.11 24.66
N PHE A 150 -1.49 7.20 23.69
CA PHE A 150 -2.83 7.78 23.93
C PHE A 150 -3.70 6.90 24.81
N ALA A 151 -3.63 5.58 24.66
CA ALA A 151 -4.37 4.62 25.50
C ALA A 151 -3.89 4.70 26.97
N GLU A 152 -2.58 4.81 27.19
CA GLU A 152 -1.99 4.92 28.53
C GLU A 152 -2.42 6.24 29.22
N ARG A 153 -2.37 7.37 28.50
CA ARG A 153 -2.85 8.66 29.02
C ARG A 153 -4.36 8.71 29.30
N ALA A 154 -5.16 7.94 28.57
CA ALA A 154 -6.60 7.86 28.83
C ALA A 154 -6.89 7.02 30.08
N SER A 155 -6.07 6.01 30.38
CA SER A 155 -6.17 5.18 31.59
C SER A 155 -5.77 5.94 32.86
N ASP A 156 -4.78 6.84 32.77
CA ASP A 156 -4.31 7.64 33.91
C ASP A 156 -5.27 8.79 34.32
N ARG A 157 -6.29 9.06 33.51
CA ARG A 157 -7.28 10.10 33.78
C ARG A 157 -8.59 9.62 34.43
N ASN A 158 -8.79 8.30 34.56
CA ASN A 158 -9.93 7.67 35.24
C ASN A 158 -9.54 7.08 36.59
#